data_203983ddcca0260e0042262fab678fbc
#
_entry.id   203983ddcca0260e0042262fab678fbc
#
_cell.length_a   1.000
_cell.length_b   1.000
_cell.length_c   1.000
_cell.angle_alpha   90.00
_cell.angle_beta   90.00
_cell.angle_gamma   90.00
#
_symmetry.space_group_name_H-M   'P 1'
#
loop_
_entity.id
_entity.type
_entity.pdbx_description
1 polymer ?
#
loop_
_entity_poly.entity_id
_entity_poly.type
_entity_poly.pdbx_seq_one_letter_code
_entity_poly.pdbx_strand_id
1 'polypeptide(L)'
;MITEAELVKKVRTLLNEAEQEGVSLITGDTLLLDKHIAALLPEAVLFIQMNKAQGVLNAKSLANCTLKVDGDGGAVVQLPDDYIRLVSIKVDSWKRPCTKSYPQGSVIANLQCDKYMRTGNSSPVCIEGADAVGCLTLKLYPAETASVVESLLYEARYNASEGLAGGCEPLIKAVAYQCAALVCSVYERHDTVNVFLSLAAALCNNDKM
;
A
#
# COMPACT_ATOMS: atom_id res chain seq x y z
N MET A 1 -9.47 8.95 -8.01
CA MET A 1 -8.78 9.65 -6.92
C MET A 1 -9.83 10.11 -5.93
N ILE A 2 -9.67 9.83 -4.65
CA ILE A 2 -10.58 10.25 -3.58
C ILE A 2 -9.84 11.22 -2.68
N THR A 3 -10.43 12.35 -2.42
CA THR A 3 -9.86 13.38 -1.54
C THR A 3 -10.02 13.00 -0.06
N GLU A 4 -9.21 13.58 0.81
CA GLU A 4 -9.35 13.44 2.26
C GLU A 4 -10.75 13.87 2.73
N ALA A 5 -11.26 15.00 2.22
CA ALA A 5 -12.59 15.50 2.58
C ALA A 5 -13.73 14.50 2.23
N GLU A 6 -13.61 13.80 1.11
CA GLU A 6 -14.57 12.76 0.73
C GLU A 6 -14.47 11.52 1.63
N LEU A 7 -13.27 11.15 2.05
CA LEU A 7 -13.08 10.06 3.02
C LEU A 7 -13.64 10.43 4.39
N VAL A 8 -13.33 11.63 4.89
CA VAL A 8 -13.90 12.16 6.13
C VAL A 8 -15.43 12.14 6.09
N LYS A 9 -16.03 12.59 4.98
CA LYS A 9 -17.48 12.55 4.78
C LYS A 9 -18.04 11.13 4.83
N LYS A 10 -17.38 10.15 4.20
CA LYS A 10 -17.79 8.74 4.23
C LYS A 10 -17.74 8.18 5.65
N VAL A 11 -16.66 8.41 6.39
CA VAL A 11 -16.51 7.96 7.78
C VAL A 11 -17.60 8.58 8.65
N ARG A 12 -17.85 9.88 8.49
CA ARG A 12 -18.89 10.59 9.23
C ARG A 12 -20.29 10.03 8.98
N THR A 13 -20.61 9.68 7.72
CA THR A 13 -21.89 9.03 7.39
C THR A 13 -22.06 7.72 8.15
N LEU A 14 -21.01 6.88 8.20
CA LEU A 14 -21.05 5.61 8.95
C LEU A 14 -21.24 5.82 10.46
N LEU A 15 -20.59 6.84 11.03
CA LEU A 15 -20.75 7.19 12.44
C LEU A 15 -22.16 7.69 12.75
N ASN A 16 -22.75 8.51 11.88
CA ASN A 16 -24.11 9.01 12.04
C ASN A 16 -25.17 7.90 11.89
N GLU A 17 -24.95 6.93 10.99
CA GLU A 17 -25.84 5.75 10.90
C GLU A 17 -25.78 4.91 12.18
N ALA A 18 -24.60 4.76 12.78
CA ALA A 18 -24.45 4.07 14.05
C ALA A 18 -25.12 4.84 15.23
N GLU A 19 -25.25 6.16 15.14
CA GLU A 19 -25.95 6.98 16.13
C GLU A 19 -27.49 6.79 16.11
N GLN A 20 -28.06 6.55 14.94
CA GLN A 20 -29.52 6.35 14.80
C GLN A 20 -30.02 5.08 15.51
N GLU A 21 -29.16 4.14 15.82
CA GLU A 21 -29.46 2.95 16.61
C GLU A 21 -29.51 3.19 18.13
N GLY A 22 -29.50 4.46 18.57
CA GLY A 22 -29.89 4.84 19.93
C GLY A 22 -28.84 5.46 20.83
N VAL A 23 -27.70 5.84 20.31
CA VAL A 23 -26.63 6.45 21.12
C VAL A 23 -25.96 7.59 20.37
N SER A 24 -26.23 8.83 20.77
CA SER A 24 -25.56 10.02 20.23
C SER A 24 -24.07 9.99 20.53
N LEU A 25 -23.25 9.92 19.47
CA LEU A 25 -21.79 9.95 19.58
C LEU A 25 -21.25 11.36 19.79
N ILE A 26 -22.02 12.39 19.42
CA ILE A 26 -21.51 13.76 19.36
C ILE A 26 -22.58 14.78 19.68
N THR A 27 -22.39 15.40 20.80
CA THR A 27 -23.03 16.68 21.11
C THR A 27 -21.99 17.78 20.91
N GLY A 28 -22.10 18.54 19.84
CA GLY A 28 -21.67 19.91 19.83
C GLY A 28 -20.51 20.36 18.97
N ASP A 29 -19.59 19.51 18.48
CA ASP A 29 -18.47 20.06 17.67
C ASP A 29 -18.09 19.16 16.48
N THR A 30 -18.83 19.36 15.37
CA THR A 30 -18.59 18.66 14.10
C THR A 30 -17.18 18.91 13.52
N LEU A 31 -16.59 20.08 13.78
CA LEU A 31 -15.23 20.41 13.32
C LEU A 31 -14.17 19.63 14.09
N LEU A 32 -14.41 19.32 15.35
CA LEU A 32 -13.48 18.53 16.15
C LEU A 32 -13.46 17.07 15.69
N LEU A 33 -14.63 16.51 15.38
CA LEU A 33 -14.75 15.16 14.84
C LEU A 33 -14.04 15.01 13.49
N ASP A 34 -14.27 15.95 12.57
CA ASP A 34 -13.63 15.90 11.25
C ASP A 34 -12.09 15.94 11.38
N LYS A 35 -11.56 16.71 12.32
CA LYS A 35 -10.12 16.73 12.64
C LYS A 35 -9.63 15.40 13.22
N HIS A 36 -10.40 14.76 14.10
CA HIS A 36 -10.05 13.45 14.63
C HIS A 36 -10.08 12.38 13.55
N ILE A 37 -11.10 12.36 12.70
CA ILE A 37 -11.19 11.45 11.57
C ILE A 37 -9.95 11.64 10.65
N ALA A 38 -9.65 12.88 10.26
CA ALA A 38 -8.51 13.18 9.41
C ALA A 38 -7.18 12.73 10.03
N ALA A 39 -7.00 12.89 11.33
CA ALA A 39 -5.81 12.45 12.04
C ALA A 39 -5.63 10.92 12.07
N LEU A 40 -6.74 10.15 12.08
CA LEU A 40 -6.73 8.69 12.12
C LEU A 40 -6.73 8.03 10.73
N LEU A 41 -7.06 8.77 9.67
CA LEU A 41 -7.06 8.25 8.30
C LEU A 41 -5.74 7.61 7.85
N PRO A 42 -4.56 8.20 8.10
CA PRO A 42 -3.29 7.59 7.70
C PRO A 42 -3.10 6.20 8.30
N GLU A 43 -3.46 6.01 9.57
CA GLU A 43 -3.36 4.73 10.27
C GLU A 43 -4.35 3.72 9.70
N ALA A 44 -5.59 4.13 9.46
CA ALA A 44 -6.62 3.27 8.86
C ALA A 44 -6.22 2.80 7.45
N VAL A 45 -5.70 3.70 6.62
CA VAL A 45 -5.23 3.36 5.27
C VAL A 45 -4.07 2.37 5.34
N LEU A 46 -3.07 2.64 6.17
CA LEU A 46 -1.91 1.76 6.34
C LEU A 46 -2.34 0.37 6.81
N PHE A 47 -3.26 0.30 7.78
CA PHE A 47 -3.78 -0.97 8.27
C PHE A 47 -4.42 -1.79 7.15
N ILE A 48 -5.26 -1.18 6.31
CA ILE A 48 -5.89 -1.85 5.18
C ILE A 48 -4.84 -2.25 4.12
N GLN A 49 -3.87 -1.39 3.82
CA GLN A 49 -2.78 -1.71 2.89
C GLN A 49 -1.99 -2.94 3.31
N MET A 50 -1.73 -3.10 4.60
CA MET A 50 -0.96 -4.22 5.14
C MET A 50 -1.76 -5.53 5.26
N ASN A 51 -3.08 -5.45 5.46
CA ASN A 51 -3.91 -6.62 5.78
C ASN A 51 -4.81 -7.10 4.62
N LYS A 52 -4.94 -6.34 3.53
CA LYS A 52 -5.75 -6.78 2.38
C LYS A 52 -5.13 -7.98 1.67
N ALA A 53 -5.96 -8.93 1.30
CA ALA A 53 -5.55 -10.11 0.54
C ALA A 53 -5.23 -9.76 -0.93
N GLN A 54 -6.04 -8.91 -1.55
CA GLN A 54 -5.93 -8.54 -2.96
C GLN A 54 -6.22 -7.05 -3.19
N GLY A 55 -5.99 -6.61 -4.43
CA GLY A 55 -6.24 -5.25 -4.86
C GLY A 55 -5.10 -4.28 -4.53
N VAL A 56 -5.18 -3.10 -5.11
CA VAL A 56 -4.19 -2.02 -4.96
C VAL A 56 -4.88 -0.80 -4.37
N LEU A 57 -4.26 -0.21 -3.38
CA LEU A 57 -4.73 1.00 -2.73
C LEU A 57 -3.60 2.03 -2.73
N ASN A 58 -3.87 3.23 -3.24
CA ASN A 58 -2.89 4.32 -3.35
C ASN A 58 -1.67 3.98 -4.24
N ALA A 59 -1.93 3.55 -5.50
CA ALA A 59 -0.88 3.27 -6.46
C ALA A 59 -0.24 4.55 -7.01
N LYS A 60 1.08 4.58 -7.02
CA LYS A 60 1.88 5.62 -7.66
C LYS A 60 2.82 5.02 -8.70
N SER A 61 3.16 5.83 -9.71
CA SER A 61 4.18 5.50 -10.69
C SER A 61 5.44 6.27 -10.39
N LEU A 62 6.57 5.57 -10.38
CA LEU A 62 7.88 6.20 -10.31
C LEU A 62 8.38 6.39 -11.74
N ALA A 63 8.39 7.65 -12.20
CA ALA A 63 8.95 8.03 -13.49
C ALA A 63 10.47 8.19 -13.40
N ASN A 64 11.17 7.92 -14.50
CA ASN A 64 12.61 8.18 -14.66
C ASN A 64 13.51 7.49 -13.61
N CYS A 65 13.22 6.21 -13.33
CA CYS A 65 14.08 5.43 -12.44
C CYS A 65 15.46 5.23 -13.04
N THR A 66 16.48 5.71 -12.36
CA THR A 66 17.87 5.42 -12.74
C THR A 66 18.27 4.04 -12.25
N LEU A 67 18.63 3.16 -13.20
CA LEU A 67 19.21 1.87 -12.89
C LEU A 67 20.71 2.02 -12.61
N LYS A 68 21.15 1.54 -11.46
CA LYS A 68 22.58 1.32 -11.20
C LYS A 68 22.85 -0.17 -11.39
N VAL A 69 23.46 -0.52 -12.53
CA VAL A 69 23.83 -1.91 -12.81
C VAL A 69 25.01 -2.30 -11.94
N ASP A 70 24.90 -3.43 -11.24
CA ASP A 70 26.03 -4.03 -10.53
C ASP A 70 26.77 -5.01 -11.48
N GLY A 71 28.05 -5.28 -11.19
CA GLY A 71 28.89 -6.19 -12.01
C GLY A 71 28.39 -7.64 -11.99
N ASP A 72 27.38 -7.96 -11.17
CA ASP A 72 26.86 -9.31 -10.96
C ASP A 72 25.61 -9.62 -11.81
N GLY A 73 25.31 -8.82 -12.84
CA GLY A 73 24.15 -9.03 -13.72
C GLY A 73 22.81 -8.73 -13.07
N GLY A 74 22.81 -7.91 -12.07
CA GLY A 74 21.67 -7.26 -11.46
C GLY A 74 21.71 -5.75 -11.60
N ALA A 75 20.63 -5.07 -11.33
CA ALA A 75 20.58 -3.62 -11.22
C ALA A 75 19.80 -3.20 -9.97
N VAL A 76 20.14 -2.04 -9.46
CA VAL A 76 19.52 -1.47 -8.26
C VAL A 76 18.75 -0.21 -8.62
N VAL A 77 17.50 -0.14 -8.15
CA VAL A 77 16.63 1.04 -8.18
C VAL A 77 16.47 1.53 -6.76
N GLN A 78 16.64 2.82 -6.54
CA GLN A 78 16.33 3.46 -5.26
C GLN A 78 14.82 3.71 -5.18
N LEU A 79 14.22 3.29 -4.08
CA LEU A 79 12.79 3.46 -3.83
C LEU A 79 12.53 4.77 -3.07
N PRO A 80 11.36 5.40 -3.26
CA PRO A 80 11.00 6.61 -2.53
C PRO A 80 10.62 6.29 -1.06
N ASP A 81 10.68 7.31 -0.20
CA ASP A 81 10.41 7.18 1.24
C ASP A 81 8.96 6.79 1.56
N ASP A 82 8.04 7.07 0.63
CA ASP A 82 6.62 6.71 0.75
C ASP A 82 6.29 5.30 0.24
N TYR A 83 7.29 4.53 -0.20
CA TYR A 83 7.12 3.17 -0.69
C TYR A 83 6.63 2.23 0.42
N ILE A 84 5.61 1.42 0.11
CA ILE A 84 5.12 0.33 0.97
C ILE A 84 5.40 -1.02 0.35
N ARG A 85 4.97 -1.22 -0.91
CA ARG A 85 5.20 -2.48 -1.63
C ARG A 85 5.16 -2.31 -3.14
N LEU A 86 5.81 -3.23 -3.83
CA LEU A 86 5.79 -3.31 -5.29
C LEU A 86 4.40 -3.75 -5.78
N VAL A 87 3.89 -3.05 -6.79
CA VAL A 87 2.72 -3.48 -7.57
C VAL A 87 3.17 -4.16 -8.84
N SER A 88 4.01 -3.48 -9.63
CA SER A 88 4.62 -4.07 -10.81
C SER A 88 5.84 -3.27 -11.24
N ILE A 89 6.82 -3.94 -11.80
CA ILE A 89 7.95 -3.32 -12.48
C ILE A 89 8.24 -4.04 -13.79
N LYS A 90 8.54 -3.28 -14.83
CA LYS A 90 8.95 -3.79 -16.14
C LYS A 90 10.25 -3.15 -16.55
N VAL A 91 11.20 -3.98 -16.87
CA VAL A 91 12.47 -3.59 -17.54
C VAL A 91 12.35 -3.97 -19.00
N ASP A 92 12.93 -3.19 -19.89
CA ASP A 92 12.88 -3.35 -21.35
C ASP A 92 13.29 -4.75 -21.82
N SER A 93 14.34 -5.30 -21.24
CA SER A 93 14.84 -6.65 -21.54
C SER A 93 13.94 -7.79 -21.08
N TRP A 94 12.96 -7.54 -20.19
CA TRP A 94 12.12 -8.58 -19.63
C TRP A 94 10.91 -8.90 -20.53
N LYS A 95 10.58 -10.18 -20.66
CA LYS A 95 9.41 -10.63 -21.43
C LYS A 95 8.08 -10.31 -20.74
N ARG A 96 8.07 -10.18 -19.42
CA ARG A 96 6.88 -9.87 -18.62
C ARG A 96 7.23 -8.99 -17.42
N PRO A 97 6.28 -8.20 -16.88
CA PRO A 97 6.51 -7.45 -15.66
C PRO A 97 6.70 -8.40 -14.47
N CYS A 98 7.46 -7.96 -13.47
CA CYS A 98 7.54 -8.57 -12.16
C CYS A 98 6.53 -7.89 -11.23
N THR A 99 5.65 -8.69 -10.60
CA THR A 99 4.58 -8.19 -9.71
C THR A 99 4.80 -8.61 -8.26
N LYS A 100 5.92 -9.28 -7.97
CA LYS A 100 6.25 -9.76 -6.63
C LYS A 100 7.70 -9.47 -6.31
N SER A 101 7.94 -8.93 -5.14
CA SER A 101 9.27 -8.77 -4.57
C SER A 101 9.53 -9.81 -3.47
N TYR A 102 10.78 -10.07 -3.21
CA TYR A 102 11.24 -10.98 -2.19
C TYR A 102 12.19 -10.23 -1.25
N PRO A 103 12.15 -10.49 0.06
CA PRO A 103 13.06 -9.83 0.99
C PRO A 103 14.50 -10.27 0.76
N GLN A 104 15.43 -9.38 1.01
CA GLN A 104 16.85 -9.68 1.06
C GLN A 104 17.10 -10.81 2.08
N GLY A 105 17.97 -11.78 1.72
CA GLY A 105 18.23 -12.96 2.55
C GLY A 105 17.26 -14.13 2.37
N SER A 106 16.19 -13.98 1.58
CA SER A 106 15.33 -15.10 1.20
C SER A 106 16.08 -16.12 0.33
N VAL A 107 15.59 -17.36 0.28
CA VAL A 107 16.16 -18.41 -0.58
C VAL A 107 16.21 -17.95 -2.04
N ILE A 108 15.17 -17.27 -2.52
CA ILE A 108 15.12 -16.76 -3.90
C ILE A 108 16.16 -15.67 -4.11
N ALA A 109 16.39 -14.78 -3.14
CA ALA A 109 17.43 -13.77 -3.21
C ALA A 109 18.84 -14.40 -3.29
N ASN A 110 19.09 -15.43 -2.47
CA ASN A 110 20.37 -16.13 -2.46
C ASN A 110 20.66 -16.87 -3.78
N LEU A 111 19.62 -17.43 -4.42
CA LEU A 111 19.76 -18.04 -5.74
C LEU A 111 20.22 -17.05 -6.83
N GLN A 112 19.90 -15.76 -6.68
CA GLN A 112 20.35 -14.75 -7.65
C GLN A 112 21.85 -14.41 -7.55
N CYS A 113 22.49 -14.73 -6.43
CA CYS A 113 23.93 -14.56 -6.25
C CYS A 113 24.74 -15.59 -7.05
N ASP A 114 24.15 -16.75 -7.37
CA ASP A 114 24.79 -17.77 -8.20
C ASP A 114 24.42 -17.55 -9.68
N LYS A 115 25.40 -17.31 -10.51
CA LYS A 115 25.21 -17.02 -11.94
C LYS A 115 24.55 -18.19 -12.72
N TYR A 116 24.65 -19.43 -12.22
CA TYR A 116 24.06 -20.62 -12.85
C TYR A 116 22.62 -20.86 -12.41
N MET A 117 22.22 -20.34 -11.23
CA MET A 117 20.89 -20.48 -10.65
C MET A 117 20.03 -19.23 -10.85
N ARG A 118 20.62 -18.17 -11.38
CA ARG A 118 19.96 -16.89 -11.63
C ARG A 118 18.83 -17.01 -12.63
N THR A 119 17.76 -16.27 -12.39
CA THR A 119 16.60 -16.22 -13.29
C THR A 119 16.92 -15.52 -14.60
N GLY A 120 16.21 -15.92 -15.66
CA GLY A 120 16.29 -15.27 -16.98
C GLY A 120 15.15 -14.28 -17.23
N ASN A 121 15.21 -13.62 -18.39
CA ASN A 121 14.25 -12.56 -18.81
C ASN A 121 12.78 -13.00 -18.87
N SER A 122 12.52 -14.31 -18.88
CA SER A 122 11.14 -14.85 -18.86
C SER A 122 10.54 -14.95 -17.46
N SER A 123 11.36 -14.91 -16.41
CA SER A 123 10.95 -15.04 -15.01
C SER A 123 11.73 -14.07 -14.13
N PRO A 124 11.59 -12.74 -14.36
CA PRO A 124 12.37 -11.77 -13.62
C PRO A 124 12.05 -11.83 -12.11
N VAL A 125 13.04 -11.48 -11.29
CA VAL A 125 12.94 -11.46 -9.83
C VAL A 125 13.35 -10.09 -9.31
N CYS A 126 12.58 -9.59 -8.37
CA CYS A 126 12.83 -8.36 -7.64
C CYS A 126 13.11 -8.68 -6.17
N ILE A 127 14.14 -8.08 -5.61
CA ILE A 127 14.56 -8.27 -4.21
C ILE A 127 14.51 -6.92 -3.51
N GLU A 128 13.69 -6.83 -2.48
CA GLU A 128 13.64 -5.67 -1.60
C GLU A 128 14.74 -5.76 -0.54
N GLY A 129 15.44 -4.65 -0.34
CA GLY A 129 16.49 -4.53 0.65
C GLY A 129 16.73 -3.07 1.03
N ALA A 130 17.78 -2.85 1.80
CA ALA A 130 18.28 -1.53 2.11
C ALA A 130 19.74 -1.41 1.67
N ASP A 131 20.14 -0.22 1.27
CA ASP A 131 21.54 0.08 1.02
C ASP A 131 22.33 0.27 2.33
N ALA A 132 23.62 0.55 2.22
CA ALA A 132 24.49 0.76 3.37
C ALA A 132 24.12 2.00 4.21
N VAL A 133 23.32 2.91 3.69
CA VAL A 133 22.84 4.13 4.35
C VAL A 133 21.45 3.93 4.96
N GLY A 134 20.79 2.78 4.65
CA GLY A 134 19.45 2.44 5.14
C GLY A 134 18.32 2.87 4.20
N CYS A 135 18.62 3.38 3.00
CA CYS A 135 17.60 3.70 2.01
C CYS A 135 17.03 2.42 1.39
N LEU A 136 15.71 2.38 1.20
CA LEU A 136 15.06 1.26 0.56
C LEU A 136 15.47 1.14 -0.90
N THR A 137 15.80 -0.07 -1.31
CA THR A 137 16.23 -0.39 -2.67
C THR A 137 15.52 -1.61 -3.21
N LEU A 138 15.35 -1.64 -4.52
CA LEU A 138 14.85 -2.80 -5.25
C LEU A 138 15.96 -3.31 -6.18
N LYS A 139 16.46 -4.52 -5.92
CA LYS A 139 17.45 -5.18 -6.77
C LYS A 139 16.71 -6.05 -7.79
N LEU A 140 17.06 -5.87 -9.06
CA LEU A 140 16.36 -6.43 -10.22
C LEU A 140 17.24 -7.48 -10.90
N TYR A 141 16.65 -8.64 -11.22
CA TYR A 141 17.34 -9.73 -11.93
C TYR A 141 16.47 -10.30 -13.04
N PRO A 142 17.05 -10.61 -14.21
CA PRO A 142 18.37 -10.16 -14.64
C PRO A 142 18.33 -8.70 -15.09
N ALA A 143 19.47 -8.02 -15.09
CA ALA A 143 19.62 -6.70 -15.69
C ALA A 143 20.95 -6.60 -16.44
N GLU A 144 20.92 -5.91 -17.58
CA GLU A 144 22.06 -5.67 -18.46
C GLU A 144 22.48 -4.20 -18.35
N THR A 145 23.70 -3.89 -18.78
CA THR A 145 24.26 -2.54 -18.66
C THR A 145 23.44 -1.45 -19.36
N ALA A 146 22.68 -1.82 -20.40
CA ALA A 146 21.82 -0.90 -21.16
C ALA A 146 20.34 -0.97 -20.75
N SER A 147 19.99 -1.75 -19.72
CA SER A 147 18.59 -1.93 -19.30
C SER A 147 17.97 -0.64 -18.78
N VAL A 148 16.70 -0.41 -19.14
CA VAL A 148 15.90 0.74 -18.74
C VAL A 148 14.61 0.27 -18.09
N VAL A 149 14.19 0.95 -17.03
CA VAL A 149 12.87 0.72 -16.42
C VAL A 149 11.80 1.34 -17.29
N GLU A 150 10.97 0.51 -17.94
CA GLU A 150 9.82 0.98 -18.73
C GLU A 150 8.70 1.50 -17.84
N SER A 151 8.45 0.82 -16.74
CA SER A 151 7.42 1.20 -15.77
C SER A 151 7.72 0.64 -14.39
N LEU A 152 7.47 1.44 -13.36
CA LEU A 152 7.47 1.01 -11.98
C LEU A 152 6.24 1.57 -11.29
N LEU A 153 5.37 0.66 -10.82
CA LEU A 153 4.19 0.96 -10.01
C LEU A 153 4.37 0.39 -8.61
N TYR A 154 4.07 1.18 -7.61
CA TYR A 154 4.15 0.78 -6.21
C TYR A 154 2.97 1.31 -5.41
N GLU A 155 2.67 0.70 -4.28
CA GLU A 155 1.77 1.28 -3.30
C GLU A 155 2.53 2.25 -2.41
N ALA A 156 2.00 3.47 -2.35
CA ALA A 156 2.57 4.54 -1.56
C ALA A 156 1.84 4.70 -0.22
N ARG A 157 2.56 5.17 0.77
CA ARG A 157 1.97 5.61 2.04
C ARG A 157 0.96 6.74 1.77
N TYR A 158 -0.11 6.75 2.54
CA TYR A 158 -1.13 7.79 2.43
C TYR A 158 -0.55 9.16 2.77
N ASN A 159 -0.89 10.14 1.94
CA ASN A 159 -0.58 11.54 2.17
C ASN A 159 -1.88 12.36 2.05
N ALA A 160 -2.24 13.08 3.10
CA ALA A 160 -3.46 13.88 3.18
C ALA A 160 -3.60 14.90 2.03
N SER A 161 -2.48 15.51 1.61
CA SER A 161 -2.49 16.51 0.53
C SER A 161 -2.80 15.93 -0.85
N GLU A 162 -2.53 14.64 -1.07
CA GLU A 162 -2.72 13.95 -2.34
C GLU A 162 -3.99 13.08 -2.36
N GLY A 163 -4.53 12.74 -1.19
CA GLY A 163 -5.63 11.80 -1.05
C GLY A 163 -5.24 10.37 -1.43
N LEU A 164 -6.20 9.54 -1.82
CA LEU A 164 -5.96 8.18 -2.30
C LEU A 164 -5.95 8.15 -3.83
N ALA A 165 -4.81 7.85 -4.40
CA ALA A 165 -4.63 7.65 -5.83
C ALA A 165 -5.01 6.21 -6.21
N GLY A 166 -6.22 6.01 -6.70
CA GLY A 166 -6.72 4.68 -7.08
C GLY A 166 -7.16 3.84 -5.87
N GLY A 167 -7.87 2.79 -6.15
CA GLY A 167 -8.43 1.85 -5.20
C GLY A 167 -9.81 1.38 -5.67
N CYS A 168 -10.11 0.10 -5.49
CA CYS A 168 -11.46 -0.39 -5.74
C CYS A 168 -12.39 0.07 -4.62
N GLU A 169 -13.67 0.26 -4.94
CA GLU A 169 -14.66 0.77 -3.97
C GLU A 169 -14.74 -0.04 -2.67
N PRO A 170 -14.66 -1.39 -2.69
CA PRO A 170 -14.63 -2.18 -1.47
C PRO A 170 -13.46 -1.85 -0.54
N LEU A 171 -12.25 -1.63 -1.06
CA LEU A 171 -11.10 -1.24 -0.23
C LEU A 171 -11.25 0.16 0.36
N ILE A 172 -11.87 1.08 -0.39
CA ILE A 172 -12.18 2.42 0.11
C ILE A 172 -13.21 2.35 1.25
N LYS A 173 -14.22 1.48 1.11
CA LYS A 173 -15.18 1.20 2.19
C LYS A 173 -14.49 0.56 3.40
N ALA A 174 -13.58 -0.39 3.17
CA ALA A 174 -12.79 -0.99 4.24
C ALA A 174 -11.99 0.06 5.03
N VAL A 175 -11.36 1.02 4.34
CA VAL A 175 -10.68 2.16 4.98
C VAL A 175 -11.65 2.98 5.83
N ALA A 176 -12.84 3.28 5.30
CA ALA A 176 -13.84 4.04 6.04
C ALA A 176 -14.33 3.31 7.30
N TYR A 177 -14.60 2.00 7.22
CA TYR A 177 -14.95 1.19 8.39
C TYR A 177 -13.80 1.09 9.40
N GLN A 178 -12.57 0.89 8.93
CA GLN A 178 -11.40 0.84 9.81
C GLN A 178 -11.21 2.18 10.54
N CYS A 179 -11.34 3.30 9.84
CA CYS A 179 -11.25 4.62 10.44
C CYS A 179 -12.40 4.87 11.45
N ALA A 180 -13.65 4.48 11.11
CA ALA A 180 -14.78 4.56 12.02
C ALA A 180 -14.53 3.73 13.29
N ALA A 181 -13.96 2.53 13.17
CA ALA A 181 -13.59 1.71 14.33
C ALA A 181 -12.57 2.40 15.24
N LEU A 182 -11.52 3.02 14.64
CA LEU A 182 -10.52 3.77 15.39
C LEU A 182 -11.15 4.96 16.13
N VAL A 183 -12.03 5.71 15.47
CA VAL A 183 -12.77 6.81 16.11
C VAL A 183 -13.61 6.30 17.26
N CYS A 184 -14.42 5.24 17.06
CA CYS A 184 -15.24 4.64 18.11
C CYS A 184 -14.41 4.13 19.30
N SER A 185 -13.20 3.60 19.03
CA SER A 185 -12.26 3.17 20.07
C SER A 185 -11.84 4.31 20.98
N VAL A 186 -11.59 5.50 20.42
CA VAL A 186 -11.25 6.71 21.22
C VAL A 186 -12.40 7.10 22.15
N TYR A 187 -13.65 6.82 21.75
CA TYR A 187 -14.84 7.12 22.54
C TYR A 187 -15.35 5.91 23.37
N GLU A 188 -14.52 4.88 23.58
CA GLU A 188 -14.77 3.69 24.41
C GLU A 188 -16.02 2.87 24.02
N ARG A 189 -16.40 2.86 22.72
CA ARG A 189 -17.59 2.17 22.21
C ARG A 189 -17.25 0.79 21.63
N HIS A 190 -16.92 -0.13 22.48
CA HIS A 190 -16.40 -1.45 22.12
C HIS A 190 -17.34 -2.28 21.24
N ASP A 191 -18.64 -2.21 21.42
CA ASP A 191 -19.61 -2.98 20.62
C ASP A 191 -19.60 -2.51 19.16
N THR A 192 -19.64 -1.21 18.93
CA THR A 192 -19.60 -0.61 17.58
C THR A 192 -18.24 -0.81 16.91
N VAL A 193 -17.13 -0.76 17.67
CA VAL A 193 -15.79 -1.05 17.18
C VAL A 193 -15.73 -2.45 16.55
N ASN A 194 -16.21 -3.48 17.24
CA ASN A 194 -16.16 -4.86 16.75
C ASN A 194 -16.98 -5.05 15.47
N VAL A 195 -18.11 -4.37 15.31
CA VAL A 195 -18.91 -4.40 14.08
C VAL A 195 -18.11 -3.80 12.92
N PHE A 196 -17.55 -2.61 13.09
CA PHE A 196 -16.77 -1.97 12.02
C PHE A 196 -15.51 -2.74 11.65
N LEU A 197 -14.79 -3.31 12.61
CA LEU A 197 -13.63 -4.16 12.34
C LEU A 197 -14.02 -5.41 11.55
N SER A 198 -15.13 -6.06 11.88
CA SER A 198 -15.60 -7.23 11.14
C SER A 198 -15.99 -6.91 9.70
N LEU A 199 -16.64 -5.77 9.46
CA LEU A 199 -16.98 -5.28 8.13
C LEU A 199 -15.72 -4.93 7.31
N ALA A 200 -14.76 -4.23 7.91
CA ALA A 200 -13.48 -3.94 7.27
C ALA A 200 -12.73 -5.22 6.87
N ALA A 201 -12.63 -6.19 7.77
CA ALA A 201 -11.99 -7.47 7.52
C ALA A 201 -12.71 -8.28 6.41
N ALA A 202 -14.04 -8.29 6.39
CA ALA A 202 -14.82 -8.95 5.35
C ALA A 202 -14.53 -8.38 3.96
N LEU A 203 -14.36 -7.05 3.84
CA LEU A 203 -14.04 -6.39 2.59
C LEU A 203 -12.58 -6.59 2.17
N CYS A 204 -11.66 -6.73 3.12
CA CYS A 204 -10.24 -7.02 2.84
C CYS A 204 -10.01 -8.45 2.34
N ASN A 205 -10.82 -9.42 2.82
CA ASN A 205 -10.67 -10.84 2.53
C ASN A 205 -11.58 -11.35 1.41
N ASN A 206 -12.28 -10.47 0.71
CA ASN A 206 -13.21 -10.86 -0.34
C ASN A 206 -12.43 -11.25 -1.61
N ASP A 207 -12.20 -12.57 -1.80
CA ASP A 207 -11.46 -13.16 -2.93
C ASP A 207 -12.19 -13.00 -4.29
N LYS A 208 -13.34 -12.35 -4.33
CA LYS A 208 -14.20 -12.21 -5.52
C LYS A 208 -14.13 -10.84 -6.19
N MET A 209 -13.07 -10.06 -5.94
CA MET A 209 -12.87 -8.80 -6.64
C MET A 209 -12.02 -8.92 -7.89
#